data_b2e69a406e3f500374412e38e7873c6a
#
_entry.id   b2e69a406e3f500374412e38e7873c6a
#
_cell.length_a   1.000
_cell.length_b   1.000
_cell.length_c   1.000
_cell.angle_alpha   90.00
_cell.angle_beta   90.00
_cell.angle_gamma   90.00
#
_symmetry.space_group_name_H-M   'P 1'
#
loop_
_entity.id
_entity.type
_entity.pdbx_description
1 polymer ?
#
loop_
_entity_poly.entity_id
_entity_poly.type
_entity_poly.pdbx_seq_one_letter_code
_entity_poly.pdbx_strand_id
1 'polypeptide(L)'
;MTFDRGLPLLAAAGAGACTVFAFAPFAVPGVALATLTLLLWLWSHARSPRDGAWLGLAFGAGLFGAGSSWLYIAIEAFGGMPPWLAAISIAMLTVYLALWPALAGYVCVRLAPAGSLRRLLIGAGAFALAEWIRSYLFTGFPWLALGYTQVPGGAFAGYAPLGGVYLVTLVLVLAAALLAHLTDALPRNARWTVALSAIGVGVLAAIGVAAARVEWTRPAGAPLAVSLVQGNVLQGVKFDPQFRATTFDRYLGLVEQSRGRLVVLPESAFPMFSDEVPDTVLLSLIRMASARNGDVLLGLFTAEPPEPGSDEPRYYNTVVALGDSDLQFYRKNHLVPFGETIPLKPVIGWFVRSVLHIPLADQARGGATQPALRVSGQRVAVNICYEDAFGAELIHGAREAHLLVNVTNDAWYGHSIAAEQHNQIAAMRALELGRPMLRATNTGITSAIDERGREIARLPWFETGVLEVSIAGREGETPYLRFGDVPMLALALLFAALPAVRRRPVSGAENGVGDAFR
;
A
#
# COMPACT_ATOMS: atom_id res chain seq x y z
N MET A 1 -1.84 -14.10 41.52
CA MET A 1 -2.94 -13.75 40.60
C MET A 1 -2.55 -14.25 39.23
N THR A 2 -3.22 -15.29 38.75
CA THR A 2 -3.15 -15.70 37.34
C THR A 2 -3.66 -14.53 36.53
N PHE A 3 -2.82 -13.96 35.66
CA PHE A 3 -3.23 -12.93 34.71
C PHE A 3 -4.28 -13.62 33.81
N ASP A 4 -5.53 -13.22 33.96
CA ASP A 4 -6.57 -13.66 33.05
C ASP A 4 -6.18 -13.12 31.67
N ARG A 5 -5.67 -14.00 30.79
CA ARG A 5 -5.18 -13.64 29.46
C ARG A 5 -6.31 -13.19 28.52
N GLY A 6 -7.55 -13.48 28.88
CA GLY A 6 -8.72 -13.22 28.02
C GLY A 6 -8.89 -11.74 27.73
N LEU A 7 -8.97 -10.91 28.76
CA LEU A 7 -9.27 -9.47 28.58
C LEU A 7 -8.17 -8.71 27.80
N PRO A 8 -6.87 -8.87 28.06
CA PRO A 8 -5.82 -8.23 27.27
C PRO A 8 -5.82 -8.65 25.79
N LEU A 9 -6.10 -9.93 25.49
CA LEU A 9 -6.18 -10.42 24.11
C LEU A 9 -7.40 -9.85 23.39
N LEU A 10 -8.56 -9.80 24.04
CA LEU A 10 -9.77 -9.17 23.50
C LEU A 10 -9.56 -7.67 23.27
N ALA A 11 -8.88 -6.98 24.20
CA ALA A 11 -8.54 -5.56 24.03
C ALA A 11 -7.59 -5.34 22.85
N ALA A 12 -6.58 -6.20 22.67
CA ALA A 12 -5.67 -6.13 21.52
C ALA A 12 -6.39 -6.40 20.19
N ALA A 13 -7.23 -7.44 20.13
CA ALA A 13 -8.02 -7.75 18.93
C ALA A 13 -9.00 -6.62 18.59
N GLY A 14 -9.73 -6.10 19.58
CA GLY A 14 -10.61 -4.95 19.42
C GLY A 14 -9.87 -3.70 18.96
N ALA A 15 -8.69 -3.41 19.53
CA ALA A 15 -7.86 -2.30 19.08
C ALA A 15 -7.43 -2.48 17.61
N GLY A 16 -6.99 -3.70 17.22
CA GLY A 16 -6.68 -4.01 15.83
C GLY A 16 -7.85 -3.75 14.89
N ALA A 17 -9.03 -4.27 15.22
CA ALA A 17 -10.24 -4.05 14.42
C ALA A 17 -10.61 -2.55 14.34
N CYS A 18 -10.55 -1.83 15.46
CA CYS A 18 -10.80 -0.39 15.48
C CYS A 18 -9.79 0.42 14.66
N THR A 19 -8.55 -0.08 14.47
CA THR A 19 -7.54 0.62 13.64
C THR A 19 -8.03 0.82 12.20
N VAL A 20 -8.96 0.00 11.70
CA VAL A 20 -9.55 0.15 10.36
C VAL A 20 -10.21 1.52 10.18
N PHE A 21 -10.76 2.12 11.23
CA PHE A 21 -11.34 3.46 11.17
C PHE A 21 -10.31 4.58 10.92
N ALA A 22 -9.01 4.27 11.01
CA ALA A 22 -7.96 5.21 10.62
C ALA A 22 -7.68 5.20 9.11
N PHE A 23 -8.10 4.16 8.39
CA PHE A 23 -7.99 4.06 6.93
C PHE A 23 -9.22 4.63 6.24
N ALA A 24 -9.09 4.89 4.93
CA ALA A 24 -10.23 5.23 4.10
C ALA A 24 -11.27 4.08 4.08
N PRO A 25 -12.56 4.39 4.01
CA PRO A 25 -13.19 5.71 3.83
C PRO A 25 -13.33 6.54 5.12
N PHE A 26 -13.04 5.97 6.27
CA PHE A 26 -13.30 6.63 7.57
C PHE A 26 -12.29 7.75 7.86
N ALA A 27 -11.00 7.52 7.55
CA ALA A 27 -9.91 8.49 7.59
C ALA A 27 -9.79 9.28 8.91
N VAL A 28 -9.82 8.59 10.07
CA VAL A 28 -9.63 9.18 11.39
C VAL A 28 -8.22 8.83 11.91
N PRO A 29 -7.15 9.59 11.57
CA PRO A 29 -5.75 9.21 11.85
C PRO A 29 -5.44 9.00 13.33
N GLY A 30 -6.14 9.72 14.22
CA GLY A 30 -5.98 9.61 15.67
C GLY A 30 -6.32 8.23 16.22
N VAL A 31 -7.20 7.46 15.55
CA VAL A 31 -7.55 6.10 15.96
C VAL A 31 -6.33 5.18 15.89
N ALA A 32 -5.52 5.26 14.82
CA ALA A 32 -4.30 4.46 14.71
C ALA A 32 -3.31 4.77 15.86
N LEU A 33 -3.13 6.04 16.19
CA LEU A 33 -2.28 6.45 17.31
C LEU A 33 -2.78 5.88 18.64
N ALA A 34 -4.10 5.95 18.90
CA ALA A 34 -4.70 5.45 20.13
C ALA A 34 -4.61 3.92 20.26
N THR A 35 -4.94 3.19 19.19
CA THR A 35 -4.93 1.71 19.19
C THR A 35 -3.51 1.15 19.29
N LEU A 36 -2.54 1.78 18.63
CA LEU A 36 -1.13 1.45 18.77
C LEU A 36 -0.58 1.78 20.18
N THR A 37 -1.02 2.89 20.77
CA THR A 37 -0.67 3.23 22.16
C THR A 37 -1.14 2.12 23.09
N LEU A 38 -2.37 1.63 22.93
CA LEU A 38 -2.87 0.50 23.72
C LEU A 38 -2.05 -0.79 23.49
N LEU A 39 -1.75 -1.13 22.23
CA LEU A 39 -0.93 -2.32 21.91
C LEU A 39 0.45 -2.23 22.58
N LEU A 40 1.13 -1.10 22.45
CA LEU A 40 2.46 -0.90 23.03
C LEU A 40 2.44 -0.86 24.55
N TRP A 41 1.39 -0.30 25.14
CA TRP A 41 1.15 -0.37 26.57
C TRP A 41 0.97 -1.81 27.05
N LEU A 42 0.20 -2.63 26.34
CA LEU A 42 0.04 -4.07 26.62
C LEU A 42 1.39 -4.80 26.50
N TRP A 43 2.19 -4.50 25.47
CA TRP A 43 3.53 -5.08 25.31
C TRP A 43 4.48 -4.63 26.43
N SER A 44 4.37 -3.39 26.92
CA SER A 44 5.21 -2.91 28.03
C SER A 44 4.99 -3.72 29.31
N HIS A 45 3.78 -4.25 29.51
CA HIS A 45 3.37 -5.04 30.67
C HIS A 45 3.44 -6.56 30.46
N ALA A 46 3.69 -7.02 29.23
CA ALA A 46 3.78 -8.45 28.92
C ALA A 46 4.90 -9.13 29.71
N ARG A 47 4.59 -10.28 30.33
CA ARG A 47 5.49 -10.99 31.24
C ARG A 47 6.48 -11.90 30.53
N SER A 48 6.08 -12.42 29.38
CA SER A 48 6.91 -13.31 28.56
C SER A 48 6.88 -12.92 27.08
N PRO A 49 7.91 -13.28 26.30
CA PRO A 49 7.92 -13.07 24.85
C PRO A 49 6.71 -13.71 24.15
N ARG A 50 6.22 -14.85 24.68
CA ARG A 50 5.01 -15.50 24.17
C ARG A 50 3.76 -14.65 24.39
N ASP A 51 3.64 -13.95 25.52
CA ASP A 51 2.51 -13.05 25.77
C ASP A 51 2.55 -11.86 24.77
N GLY A 52 3.76 -11.30 24.53
CA GLY A 52 3.96 -10.26 23.51
C GLY A 52 3.53 -10.71 22.11
N ALA A 53 3.88 -11.95 21.74
CA ALA A 53 3.47 -12.56 20.47
C ALA A 53 1.95 -12.73 20.37
N TRP A 54 1.29 -13.26 21.40
CA TRP A 54 -0.15 -13.45 21.41
C TRP A 54 -0.93 -12.13 21.33
N LEU A 55 -0.45 -11.08 22.01
CA LEU A 55 -1.04 -9.73 21.92
C LEU A 55 -0.89 -9.16 20.52
N GLY A 56 0.29 -9.30 19.90
CA GLY A 56 0.52 -8.88 18.52
C GLY A 56 -0.33 -9.67 17.53
N LEU A 57 -0.46 -11.00 17.73
CA LEU A 57 -1.30 -11.86 16.90
C LEU A 57 -2.78 -11.44 16.99
N ALA A 58 -3.28 -11.18 18.19
CA ALA A 58 -4.65 -10.75 18.42
C ALA A 58 -4.92 -9.38 17.75
N PHE A 59 -4.01 -8.42 17.91
CA PHE A 59 -4.09 -7.13 17.24
C PHE A 59 -4.09 -7.28 15.70
N GLY A 60 -3.15 -8.05 15.16
CA GLY A 60 -3.07 -8.31 13.72
C GLY A 60 -4.31 -9.01 13.18
N ALA A 61 -4.84 -10.00 13.91
CA ALA A 61 -6.07 -10.69 13.54
C ALA A 61 -7.28 -9.73 13.48
N GLY A 62 -7.39 -8.80 14.43
CA GLY A 62 -8.40 -7.75 14.39
C GLY A 62 -8.22 -6.82 13.21
N LEU A 63 -7.00 -6.29 12.99
CA LEU A 63 -6.69 -5.35 11.92
C LEU A 63 -6.94 -5.94 10.54
N PHE A 64 -6.32 -7.09 10.25
CA PHE A 64 -6.39 -7.69 8.92
C PHE A 64 -7.72 -8.41 8.69
N GLY A 65 -8.31 -9.02 9.72
CA GLY A 65 -9.62 -9.63 9.60
C GLY A 65 -10.72 -8.62 9.28
N ALA A 66 -10.72 -7.45 9.91
CA ALA A 66 -11.69 -6.40 9.60
C ALA A 66 -11.33 -5.62 8.33
N GLY A 67 -10.03 -5.28 8.14
CA GLY A 67 -9.60 -4.35 7.09
C GLY A 67 -9.42 -4.95 5.70
N SER A 68 -9.25 -6.29 5.58
CA SER A 68 -9.11 -6.99 4.29
C SER A 68 -10.18 -8.06 4.04
N SER A 69 -11.28 -8.06 4.81
CA SER A 69 -12.40 -8.99 4.65
C SER A 69 -13.05 -8.93 3.25
N TRP A 70 -12.94 -7.82 2.55
CA TRP A 70 -13.42 -7.63 1.19
C TRP A 70 -12.77 -8.58 0.17
N LEU A 71 -11.59 -9.14 0.44
CA LEU A 71 -10.98 -10.18 -0.39
C LEU A 71 -11.87 -11.43 -0.52
N TYR A 72 -12.76 -11.66 0.45
CA TYR A 72 -13.75 -12.73 0.36
C TYR A 72 -14.61 -12.59 -0.91
N ILE A 73 -15.04 -11.36 -1.25
CA ILE A 73 -15.85 -11.10 -2.45
C ILE A 73 -15.09 -11.50 -3.72
N ALA A 74 -13.81 -11.15 -3.81
CA ALA A 74 -12.99 -11.51 -4.97
C ALA A 74 -12.84 -13.03 -5.15
N ILE A 75 -12.67 -13.76 -4.05
CA ILE A 75 -12.42 -15.21 -4.09
C ILE A 75 -13.73 -15.99 -4.31
N GLU A 76 -14.80 -15.61 -3.66
CA GLU A 76 -16.09 -16.32 -3.73
C GLU A 76 -16.87 -15.93 -4.98
N ALA A 77 -17.20 -14.63 -5.15
CA ALA A 77 -18.10 -14.20 -6.21
C ALA A 77 -17.46 -14.25 -7.61
N PHE A 78 -16.16 -14.00 -7.72
CA PHE A 78 -15.46 -13.95 -9.01
C PHE A 78 -14.46 -15.11 -9.21
N GLY A 79 -13.87 -15.63 -8.13
CA GLY A 79 -12.99 -16.80 -8.18
C GLY A 79 -13.73 -18.14 -8.21
N GLY A 80 -15.06 -18.13 -8.02
CA GLY A 80 -15.90 -19.34 -8.04
C GLY A 80 -15.60 -20.32 -6.90
N MET A 81 -14.92 -19.87 -5.85
CA MET A 81 -14.56 -20.74 -4.73
C MET A 81 -15.78 -20.97 -3.81
N PRO A 82 -16.03 -22.22 -3.34
CA PRO A 82 -17.10 -22.48 -2.38
C PRO A 82 -17.00 -21.55 -1.14
N PRO A 83 -18.12 -21.03 -0.60
CA PRO A 83 -18.12 -20.04 0.48
C PRO A 83 -17.29 -20.44 1.70
N TRP A 84 -17.37 -21.70 2.13
CA TRP A 84 -16.61 -22.20 3.27
C TRP A 84 -15.08 -22.21 3.01
N LEU A 85 -14.66 -22.53 1.76
CA LEU A 85 -13.25 -22.55 1.39
C LEU A 85 -12.70 -21.12 1.24
N ALA A 86 -13.50 -20.19 0.68
CA ALA A 86 -13.17 -18.79 0.64
C ALA A 86 -12.98 -18.21 2.06
N ALA A 87 -13.88 -18.55 3.01
CA ALA A 87 -13.75 -18.14 4.40
C ALA A 87 -12.47 -18.69 5.07
N ILE A 88 -12.14 -19.96 4.84
CA ILE A 88 -10.89 -20.57 5.33
C ILE A 88 -9.67 -19.85 4.72
N SER A 89 -9.68 -19.56 3.42
CA SER A 89 -8.57 -18.88 2.73
C SER A 89 -8.32 -17.50 3.32
N ILE A 90 -9.39 -16.73 3.59
CA ILE A 90 -9.28 -15.41 4.25
C ILE A 90 -8.80 -15.55 5.70
N ALA A 91 -9.28 -16.54 6.44
CA ALA A 91 -8.79 -16.79 7.80
C ALA A 91 -7.30 -17.13 7.81
N MET A 92 -6.83 -17.98 6.88
CA MET A 92 -5.40 -18.31 6.74
C MET A 92 -4.56 -17.09 6.38
N LEU A 93 -5.02 -16.27 5.44
CA LEU A 93 -4.35 -15.00 5.10
C LEU A 93 -4.30 -14.07 6.31
N THR A 94 -5.41 -13.91 7.03
CA THR A 94 -5.48 -13.09 8.25
C THR A 94 -4.48 -13.56 9.30
N VAL A 95 -4.39 -14.88 9.54
CA VAL A 95 -3.41 -15.44 10.47
C VAL A 95 -1.99 -15.18 9.99
N TYR A 96 -1.69 -15.42 8.70
CA TYR A 96 -0.38 -15.13 8.12
C TYR A 96 0.03 -13.66 8.32
N LEU A 97 -0.87 -12.74 8.02
CA LEU A 97 -0.61 -11.31 8.19
C LEU A 97 -0.46 -10.93 9.67
N ALA A 98 -1.21 -11.56 10.57
CA ALA A 98 -1.13 -11.34 12.02
C ALA A 98 0.18 -11.87 12.65
N LEU A 99 0.89 -12.78 11.99
CA LEU A 99 2.20 -13.24 12.45
C LEU A 99 3.24 -12.11 12.49
N TRP A 100 3.09 -11.06 11.68
CA TRP A 100 4.06 -9.96 11.63
C TRP A 100 4.01 -9.08 12.88
N PRO A 101 2.86 -8.55 13.34
CA PRO A 101 2.77 -7.91 14.65
C PRO A 101 3.07 -8.89 15.80
N ALA A 102 2.77 -10.18 15.66
CA ALA A 102 3.14 -11.18 16.66
C ALA A 102 4.67 -11.29 16.82
N LEU A 103 5.40 -11.34 15.71
CA LEU A 103 6.87 -11.35 15.70
C LEU A 103 7.44 -10.08 16.33
N ALA A 104 6.89 -8.90 15.96
CA ALA A 104 7.30 -7.62 16.57
C ALA A 104 7.10 -7.62 18.09
N GLY A 105 5.96 -8.10 18.59
CA GLY A 105 5.69 -8.23 20.02
C GLY A 105 6.60 -9.23 20.72
N TYR A 106 6.89 -10.37 20.08
CA TYR A 106 7.87 -11.34 20.61
C TYR A 106 9.26 -10.71 20.78
N VAL A 107 9.78 -10.05 19.74
CA VAL A 107 11.09 -9.39 19.74
C VAL A 107 11.14 -8.28 20.78
N CYS A 108 10.13 -7.43 20.82
CA CYS A 108 9.98 -6.34 21.77
C CYS A 108 10.14 -6.83 23.23
N VAL A 109 9.39 -7.85 23.61
CA VAL A 109 9.36 -8.37 24.98
C VAL A 109 10.61 -9.21 25.30
N ARG A 110 11.20 -9.88 24.30
CA ARG A 110 12.39 -10.73 24.46
C ARG A 110 13.65 -9.92 24.72
N LEU A 111 13.77 -8.73 24.12
CA LEU A 111 15.02 -7.97 24.10
C LEU A 111 15.13 -6.89 25.19
N ALA A 112 14.03 -6.56 25.89
CA ALA A 112 14.07 -5.52 26.91
C ALA A 112 13.15 -5.82 28.11
N PRO A 113 13.51 -5.29 29.30
CA PRO A 113 12.74 -5.51 30.54
C PRO A 113 11.38 -4.79 30.50
N ALA A 114 10.40 -5.32 31.24
CA ALA A 114 9.07 -4.74 31.38
C ALA A 114 9.12 -3.27 31.88
N GLY A 115 8.17 -2.44 31.39
CA GLY A 115 8.02 -1.05 31.79
C GLY A 115 9.16 -0.11 31.36
N SER A 116 10.10 -0.57 30.52
CA SER A 116 11.21 0.27 30.06
C SER A 116 10.88 0.96 28.75
N LEU A 117 11.26 2.24 28.61
CA LEU A 117 11.20 2.95 27.32
C LEU A 117 11.92 2.20 26.21
N ARG A 118 13.04 1.54 26.56
CA ARG A 118 13.79 0.72 25.60
C ARG A 118 12.93 -0.38 24.98
N ARG A 119 12.06 -1.07 25.76
CA ARG A 119 11.14 -2.08 25.23
C ARG A 119 10.22 -1.47 24.17
N LEU A 120 9.69 -0.28 24.43
CA LEU A 120 8.79 0.43 23.53
C LEU A 120 9.50 0.88 22.24
N LEU A 121 10.74 1.37 22.35
CA LEU A 121 11.54 1.77 21.17
C LEU A 121 11.90 0.55 20.30
N ILE A 122 12.29 -0.58 20.91
CA ILE A 122 12.50 -1.84 20.20
C ILE A 122 11.20 -2.29 19.51
N GLY A 123 10.06 -2.15 20.19
CA GLY A 123 8.74 -2.44 19.63
C GLY A 123 8.43 -1.61 18.37
N ALA A 124 8.76 -0.32 18.39
CA ALA A 124 8.57 0.55 17.24
C ALA A 124 9.42 0.13 16.03
N GLY A 125 10.71 -0.12 16.25
CA GLY A 125 11.61 -0.60 15.20
C GLY A 125 11.20 -1.97 14.65
N ALA A 126 10.91 -2.92 15.55
CA ALA A 126 10.50 -4.26 15.17
C ALA A 126 9.17 -4.28 14.39
N PHE A 127 8.21 -3.41 14.76
CA PHE A 127 6.94 -3.31 14.05
C PHE A 127 7.13 -2.77 12.62
N ALA A 128 7.88 -1.69 12.45
CA ALA A 128 8.15 -1.11 11.13
C ALA A 128 8.92 -2.08 10.22
N LEU A 129 9.92 -2.79 10.77
CA LEU A 129 10.64 -3.85 10.04
C LEU A 129 9.71 -5.01 9.65
N ALA A 130 8.84 -5.43 10.54
CA ALA A 130 7.88 -6.49 10.26
C ALA A 130 6.90 -6.09 9.13
N GLU A 131 6.37 -4.85 9.12
CA GLU A 131 5.56 -4.35 8.02
C GLU A 131 6.34 -4.30 6.70
N TRP A 132 7.58 -3.82 6.73
CA TRP A 132 8.42 -3.76 5.54
C TRP A 132 8.71 -5.17 4.99
N ILE A 133 9.10 -6.15 5.83
CA ILE A 133 9.32 -7.53 5.39
C ILE A 133 8.03 -8.15 4.81
N ARG A 134 6.87 -7.89 5.43
CA ARG A 134 5.56 -8.33 4.95
C ARG A 134 5.25 -7.86 3.53
N SER A 135 5.79 -6.71 3.12
CA SER A 135 5.57 -6.16 1.78
C SER A 135 6.40 -6.81 0.68
N TYR A 136 7.33 -7.72 1.02
CA TYR A 136 8.17 -8.42 0.04
C TYR A 136 8.05 -9.94 0.11
N LEU A 137 7.82 -10.50 1.30
CA LEU A 137 7.82 -11.95 1.45
C LEU A 137 6.60 -12.59 0.78
N PHE A 138 6.82 -13.65 -0.01
CA PHE A 138 5.79 -14.36 -0.79
C PHE A 138 5.03 -13.44 -1.76
N THR A 139 5.76 -12.63 -2.51
CA THR A 139 5.30 -11.55 -3.40
C THR A 139 4.84 -10.28 -2.67
N GLY A 140 4.61 -10.34 -1.36
CA GLY A 140 4.23 -9.20 -0.53
C GLY A 140 2.73 -8.92 -0.47
N PHE A 141 2.31 -8.35 0.66
CA PHE A 141 0.97 -7.79 0.85
C PHE A 141 1.08 -6.50 1.67
N PRO A 142 1.42 -5.35 1.05
CA PRO A 142 1.62 -4.07 1.75
C PRO A 142 0.32 -3.38 2.16
N TRP A 143 -0.84 -3.92 1.79
CA TRP A 143 -2.15 -3.37 2.16
C TRP A 143 -2.28 -3.21 3.68
N LEU A 144 -2.95 -2.16 4.14
CA LEU A 144 -3.08 -1.80 5.55
C LEU A 144 -1.73 -1.54 6.27
N ALA A 145 -0.68 -1.10 5.56
CA ALA A 145 0.47 -0.52 6.24
C ALA A 145 0.03 0.73 7.01
N LEU A 146 0.43 0.83 8.28
CA LEU A 146 -0.11 1.85 9.20
C LEU A 146 0.21 3.28 8.76
N GLY A 147 1.26 3.48 7.97
CA GLY A 147 1.58 4.78 7.39
C GLY A 147 0.48 5.36 6.51
N TYR A 148 -0.31 4.52 5.83
CA TYR A 148 -1.45 4.99 5.02
C TYR A 148 -2.49 5.74 5.84
N THR A 149 -2.65 5.42 7.13
CA THR A 149 -3.60 6.10 8.02
C THR A 149 -3.34 7.60 8.18
N GLN A 150 -2.18 8.08 7.75
CA GLN A 150 -1.76 9.47 7.89
C GLN A 150 -1.99 10.31 6.63
N VAL A 151 -2.37 9.70 5.50
CA VAL A 151 -2.61 10.41 4.23
C VAL A 151 -4.11 10.50 3.97
N PRO A 152 -4.59 11.70 3.55
CA PRO A 152 -3.81 12.89 3.18
C PRO A 152 -3.52 13.90 4.31
N GLY A 153 -4.04 13.80 5.49
CA GLY A 153 -4.05 14.94 6.43
C GLY A 153 -3.53 14.68 7.85
N GLY A 154 -2.95 13.52 8.12
CA GLY A 154 -2.40 13.21 9.44
C GLY A 154 -1.12 13.98 9.76
N ALA A 155 -0.84 14.19 11.06
CA ALA A 155 0.32 14.94 11.53
C ALA A 155 1.68 14.34 11.09
N PHE A 156 1.71 13.07 10.75
CA PHE A 156 2.93 12.36 10.34
C PHE A 156 3.04 12.16 8.82
N ALA A 157 2.08 12.63 8.02
CA ALA A 157 2.10 12.48 6.55
C ALA A 157 3.38 13.05 5.91
N GLY A 158 3.92 14.16 6.44
CA GLY A 158 5.14 14.79 5.92
C GLY A 158 6.41 13.94 6.00
N TYR A 159 6.39 12.81 6.70
CA TYR A 159 7.50 11.87 6.67
C TYR A 159 7.51 10.99 5.41
N ALA A 160 6.40 10.92 4.66
CA ALA A 160 6.32 10.12 3.45
C ALA A 160 7.35 10.53 2.38
N PRO A 161 7.54 11.81 2.02
CA PRO A 161 8.59 12.23 1.10
C PRO A 161 10.00 11.96 1.60
N LEU A 162 10.21 11.75 2.91
CA LEU A 162 11.53 11.52 3.52
C LEU A 162 11.97 10.05 3.47
N GLY A 163 11.04 9.10 3.56
CA GLY A 163 11.40 7.67 3.62
C GLY A 163 10.23 6.73 3.47
N GLY A 164 9.17 7.16 2.79
CA GLY A 164 8.05 6.32 2.38
C GLY A 164 7.06 5.98 3.49
N VAL A 165 6.07 5.17 3.14
CA VAL A 165 4.98 4.73 4.03
C VAL A 165 5.50 4.06 5.31
N TYR A 166 6.61 3.33 5.21
CA TYR A 166 7.19 2.61 6.36
C TYR A 166 7.91 3.54 7.33
N LEU A 167 8.46 4.67 6.87
CA LEU A 167 8.97 5.71 7.77
C LEU A 167 7.80 6.39 8.51
N VAL A 168 6.67 6.62 7.83
CA VAL A 168 5.46 7.11 8.48
C VAL A 168 4.97 6.13 9.55
N THR A 169 4.94 4.81 9.24
CA THR A 169 4.65 3.77 10.22
C THR A 169 5.60 3.82 11.42
N LEU A 170 6.91 3.87 11.18
CA LEU A 170 7.91 3.92 12.25
C LEU A 170 7.68 5.10 13.19
N VAL A 171 7.46 6.30 12.63
CA VAL A 171 7.22 7.52 13.41
C VAL A 171 5.89 7.46 14.17
N LEU A 172 4.83 6.94 13.55
CA LEU A 172 3.53 6.75 14.18
C LEU A 172 3.63 5.77 15.38
N VAL A 173 4.30 4.63 15.19
CA VAL A 173 4.50 3.65 16.27
C VAL A 173 5.42 4.20 17.35
N LEU A 174 6.44 5.02 16.99
CA LEU A 174 7.30 5.69 17.96
C LEU A 174 6.52 6.73 18.79
N ALA A 175 5.64 7.51 18.17
CA ALA A 175 4.77 8.44 18.89
C ALA A 175 3.84 7.69 19.85
N ALA A 176 3.25 6.56 19.41
CA ALA A 176 2.44 5.68 20.25
C ALA A 176 3.27 5.08 21.42
N ALA A 177 4.54 4.73 21.18
CA ALA A 177 5.46 4.25 22.23
C ALA A 177 5.71 5.31 23.32
N LEU A 178 5.91 6.56 22.91
CA LEU A 178 6.08 7.68 23.85
C LEU A 178 4.79 7.94 24.65
N LEU A 179 3.62 7.85 24.01
CA LEU A 179 2.33 7.96 24.70
C LEU A 179 2.12 6.80 25.69
N ALA A 180 2.44 5.56 25.32
CA ALA A 180 2.38 4.42 26.24
C ALA A 180 3.31 4.60 27.44
N HIS A 181 4.51 5.16 27.20
CA HIS A 181 5.45 5.47 28.29
C HIS A 181 4.95 6.59 29.21
N LEU A 182 4.30 7.59 28.63
CA LEU A 182 3.66 8.68 29.36
C LEU A 182 2.53 8.17 30.27
N THR A 183 1.67 7.27 29.77
CA THR A 183 0.57 6.69 30.58
C THR A 183 1.09 5.91 31.78
N ASP A 184 2.23 5.21 31.64
CA ASP A 184 2.88 4.50 32.74
C ASP A 184 3.54 5.43 33.77
N ALA A 185 3.97 6.61 33.36
CA ALA A 185 4.64 7.60 34.21
C ALA A 185 3.67 8.46 35.04
N LEU A 186 2.45 8.70 34.53
CA LEU A 186 1.43 9.53 35.20
C LEU A 186 1.09 9.09 36.64
N PRO A 187 0.75 7.81 36.92
CA PRO A 187 0.43 7.36 38.26
C PRO A 187 1.62 7.41 39.23
N ARG A 188 2.84 7.42 38.70
CA ARG A 188 4.09 7.46 39.46
C ARG A 188 4.57 8.85 39.78
N ASN A 189 3.84 9.89 39.39
CA ASN A 189 4.23 11.31 39.50
C ASN A 189 5.61 11.62 38.88
N ALA A 190 6.03 10.86 37.88
CA ALA A 190 7.30 11.00 37.20
C ALA A 190 7.28 12.18 36.22
N ARG A 191 7.18 13.42 36.75
CA ARG A 191 6.93 14.66 36.00
C ARG A 191 7.87 14.86 34.81
N TRP A 192 9.14 14.56 34.96
CA TRP A 192 10.12 14.66 33.88
C TRP A 192 9.89 13.65 32.76
N THR A 193 9.53 12.41 33.10
CA THR A 193 9.20 11.39 32.11
C THR A 193 7.95 11.79 31.31
N VAL A 194 6.92 12.28 32.00
CA VAL A 194 5.70 12.77 31.35
C VAL A 194 6.02 13.92 30.41
N ALA A 195 6.79 14.93 30.89
CA ALA A 195 7.16 16.10 30.08
C ALA A 195 8.00 15.68 28.85
N LEU A 196 9.02 14.84 29.02
CA LEU A 196 9.89 14.42 27.93
C LEU A 196 9.13 13.59 26.87
N SER A 197 8.23 12.69 27.32
CA SER A 197 7.41 11.91 26.38
C SER A 197 6.45 12.80 25.60
N ALA A 198 5.77 13.73 26.27
CA ALA A 198 4.87 14.69 25.61
C ALA A 198 5.62 15.59 24.61
N ILE A 199 6.79 16.12 25.02
CA ILE A 199 7.65 16.91 24.13
C ILE A 199 8.09 16.07 22.93
N GLY A 200 8.49 14.80 23.14
CA GLY A 200 8.87 13.89 22.06
C GLY A 200 7.77 13.70 21.02
N VAL A 201 6.53 13.45 21.45
CA VAL A 201 5.37 13.36 20.54
C VAL A 201 5.14 14.68 19.80
N GLY A 202 5.20 15.80 20.53
CA GLY A 202 5.05 17.15 19.95
C GLY A 202 6.11 17.44 18.89
N VAL A 203 7.37 17.08 19.15
CA VAL A 203 8.49 17.25 18.20
C VAL A 203 8.28 16.40 16.95
N LEU A 204 7.91 15.11 17.11
CA LEU A 204 7.62 14.24 15.95
C LEU A 204 6.48 14.82 15.09
N ALA A 205 5.39 15.25 15.71
CA ALA A 205 4.29 15.88 14.99
C ALA A 205 4.71 17.19 14.31
N ALA A 206 5.47 18.06 15.01
CA ALA A 206 5.94 19.32 14.46
C ALA A 206 6.87 19.13 13.26
N ILE A 207 7.78 18.14 13.31
CA ILE A 207 8.64 17.78 12.17
C ILE A 207 7.77 17.29 10.99
N GLY A 208 6.77 16.42 11.23
CA GLY A 208 5.87 15.94 10.19
C GLY A 208 5.10 17.08 9.52
N VAL A 209 4.51 17.98 10.32
CA VAL A 209 3.80 19.16 9.80
C VAL A 209 4.72 20.11 9.04
N ALA A 210 5.95 20.32 9.52
CA ALA A 210 6.94 21.14 8.83
C ALA A 210 7.37 20.52 7.51
N ALA A 211 7.68 19.22 7.49
CA ALA A 211 8.09 18.50 6.29
C ALA A 211 6.98 18.45 5.22
N ALA A 212 5.69 18.39 5.63
CA ALA A 212 4.55 18.48 4.71
C ALA A 212 4.43 19.82 3.99
N ARG A 213 5.08 20.90 4.50
CA ARG A 213 5.11 22.23 3.87
C ARG A 213 6.26 22.41 2.89
N VAL A 214 7.24 21.51 2.90
CA VAL A 214 8.41 21.58 2.00
C VAL A 214 7.97 21.29 0.57
N GLU A 215 8.37 22.15 -0.34
CA GLU A 215 8.18 21.93 -1.78
C GLU A 215 9.37 21.16 -2.35
N TRP A 216 9.24 19.83 -2.40
CA TRP A 216 10.28 18.93 -2.91
C TRP A 216 10.41 18.97 -4.42
N THR A 217 9.33 19.32 -5.11
CA THR A 217 9.23 19.29 -6.57
C THR A 217 8.60 20.57 -7.09
N ARG A 218 8.89 20.93 -8.33
CA ARG A 218 8.38 22.13 -9.00
C ARG A 218 7.58 21.78 -10.25
N PRO A 219 6.68 22.63 -10.73
CA PRO A 219 5.93 22.38 -11.97
C PRO A 219 6.87 22.17 -13.16
N ALA A 220 6.54 21.19 -14.00
CA ALA A 220 7.24 20.83 -15.24
C ALA A 220 6.37 21.20 -16.44
N GLY A 221 6.62 22.33 -17.02
CA GLY A 221 5.87 22.83 -18.16
C GLY A 221 4.47 23.37 -17.83
N ALA A 222 3.66 23.55 -18.87
CA ALA A 222 2.27 24.00 -18.73
C ALA A 222 1.38 22.84 -18.21
N PRO A 223 0.27 23.15 -17.52
CA PRO A 223 -0.70 22.15 -17.13
C PRO A 223 -1.23 21.37 -18.33
N LEU A 224 -1.35 20.04 -18.18
CA LEU A 224 -1.90 19.13 -19.18
C LEU A 224 -3.40 18.94 -18.92
N ALA A 225 -4.23 19.09 -19.96
CA ALA A 225 -5.62 18.67 -19.93
C ALA A 225 -5.70 17.14 -20.06
N VAL A 226 -6.34 16.48 -19.10
CA VAL A 226 -6.44 15.02 -19.01
C VAL A 226 -7.90 14.61 -18.83
N SER A 227 -8.30 13.56 -19.54
CA SER A 227 -9.59 12.89 -19.36
C SER A 227 -9.36 11.48 -18.81
N LEU A 228 -9.88 11.20 -17.62
CA LEU A 228 -9.84 9.86 -17.01
C LEU A 228 -11.18 9.18 -17.23
N VAL A 229 -11.17 8.04 -17.89
CA VAL A 229 -12.38 7.34 -18.34
C VAL A 229 -12.76 6.23 -17.37
N GLN A 230 -14.03 6.20 -16.96
CA GLN A 230 -14.65 5.16 -16.16
C GLN A 230 -15.73 4.45 -16.98
N GLY A 231 -15.43 3.22 -17.41
CA GLY A 231 -16.33 2.46 -18.29
C GLY A 231 -17.50 1.80 -17.59
N ASN A 232 -17.36 1.50 -16.30
CA ASN A 232 -18.34 0.78 -15.49
C ASN A 232 -18.84 -0.52 -16.15
N VAL A 233 -17.91 -1.30 -16.69
CA VAL A 233 -18.19 -2.62 -17.24
C VAL A 233 -18.20 -3.64 -16.12
N LEU A 234 -19.32 -4.34 -15.93
CA LEU A 234 -19.48 -5.32 -14.88
C LEU A 234 -18.50 -6.49 -15.06
N GLN A 235 -17.87 -6.95 -13.97
CA GLN A 235 -16.85 -8.00 -14.01
C GLN A 235 -17.36 -9.30 -14.61
N GLY A 236 -18.61 -9.69 -14.34
CA GLY A 236 -19.22 -10.93 -14.83
C GLY A 236 -19.41 -11.01 -16.35
N VAL A 237 -19.43 -9.86 -17.05
CA VAL A 237 -19.59 -9.79 -18.51
C VAL A 237 -18.34 -9.27 -19.23
N LYS A 238 -17.37 -8.78 -18.50
CA LYS A 238 -16.21 -8.08 -19.05
C LYS A 238 -15.41 -8.94 -20.04
N PHE A 239 -15.26 -10.22 -19.77
CA PHE A 239 -14.49 -11.16 -20.60
C PHE A 239 -15.36 -11.98 -21.54
N ASP A 240 -16.69 -11.77 -21.56
CA ASP A 240 -17.61 -12.50 -22.44
C ASP A 240 -17.53 -11.93 -23.86
N PRO A 241 -17.21 -12.76 -24.88
CA PRO A 241 -17.13 -12.31 -26.29
C PRO A 241 -18.40 -11.64 -26.80
N GLN A 242 -19.57 -11.98 -26.26
CA GLN A 242 -20.85 -11.39 -26.69
C GLN A 242 -20.95 -9.91 -26.35
N PHE A 243 -20.22 -9.41 -25.35
CA PHE A 243 -20.23 -8.02 -24.93
C PHE A 243 -19.07 -7.18 -25.51
N ARG A 244 -18.19 -7.77 -26.35
CA ARG A 244 -17.04 -7.07 -26.95
C ARG A 244 -17.45 -5.82 -27.71
N ALA A 245 -18.44 -5.94 -28.62
CA ALA A 245 -18.92 -4.81 -29.43
C ALA A 245 -19.47 -3.69 -28.54
N THR A 246 -20.33 -4.01 -27.58
CA THR A 246 -20.89 -3.03 -26.62
C THR A 246 -19.79 -2.36 -25.79
N THR A 247 -18.72 -3.09 -25.44
CA THR A 247 -17.57 -2.54 -24.71
C THR A 247 -16.81 -1.56 -25.60
N PHE A 248 -16.56 -1.89 -26.87
CA PHE A 248 -15.92 -0.97 -27.82
C PHE A 248 -16.74 0.31 -27.99
N ASP A 249 -18.05 0.19 -28.29
CA ASP A 249 -18.94 1.33 -28.48
C ASP A 249 -18.96 2.25 -27.25
N ARG A 250 -18.99 1.65 -26.05
CA ARG A 250 -18.94 2.38 -24.78
C ARG A 250 -17.67 3.21 -24.65
N TYR A 251 -16.50 2.57 -24.79
CA TYR A 251 -15.22 3.29 -24.63
C TYR A 251 -14.96 4.27 -25.76
N LEU A 252 -15.31 3.95 -27.01
CA LEU A 252 -15.23 4.91 -28.12
C LEU A 252 -16.09 6.14 -27.87
N GLY A 253 -17.33 5.95 -27.41
CA GLY A 253 -18.23 7.06 -27.08
C GLY A 253 -17.74 7.93 -25.91
N LEU A 254 -17.07 7.31 -24.89
CA LEU A 254 -16.47 8.07 -23.79
C LEU A 254 -15.21 8.82 -24.24
N VAL A 255 -14.37 8.23 -25.11
CA VAL A 255 -13.21 8.91 -25.69
C VAL A 255 -13.65 10.06 -26.62
N GLU A 256 -14.74 9.92 -27.37
CA GLU A 256 -15.29 10.99 -28.17
C GLU A 256 -15.75 12.19 -27.32
N GLN A 257 -16.36 11.93 -26.16
CA GLN A 257 -16.79 12.96 -25.20
C GLN A 257 -15.62 13.61 -24.45
N SER A 258 -14.44 12.97 -24.42
CA SER A 258 -13.25 13.45 -23.73
C SER A 258 -12.67 14.70 -24.38
N ARG A 259 -12.20 15.65 -23.55
CA ARG A 259 -11.61 16.93 -23.99
C ARG A 259 -10.12 17.02 -23.74
N GLY A 260 -9.58 16.13 -22.92
CA GLY A 260 -8.16 16.08 -22.56
C GLY A 260 -7.26 15.77 -23.76
N ARG A 261 -6.07 16.32 -23.77
CA ARG A 261 -5.00 15.92 -24.70
C ARG A 261 -4.50 14.50 -24.37
N LEU A 262 -4.46 14.15 -23.10
CA LEU A 262 -4.21 12.79 -22.64
C LEU A 262 -5.53 12.17 -22.19
N VAL A 263 -5.93 11.09 -22.81
CA VAL A 263 -7.09 10.29 -22.39
C VAL A 263 -6.60 8.98 -21.80
N VAL A 264 -7.05 8.64 -20.61
CA VAL A 264 -6.62 7.42 -19.92
C VAL A 264 -7.80 6.49 -19.73
N LEU A 265 -7.73 5.31 -20.33
CA LEU A 265 -8.69 4.23 -20.13
C LEU A 265 -8.22 3.30 -19.02
N PRO A 266 -9.14 2.60 -18.33
CA PRO A 266 -8.78 1.72 -17.22
C PRO A 266 -8.04 0.45 -17.64
N GLU A 267 -7.55 -0.30 -16.65
CA GLU A 267 -6.96 -1.63 -16.84
C GLU A 267 -7.90 -2.55 -17.60
N SER A 268 -7.34 -3.24 -18.62
CA SER A 268 -8.11 -4.16 -19.48
C SER A 268 -9.42 -3.52 -19.96
N ALA A 269 -9.39 -2.24 -20.38
CA ALA A 269 -10.55 -1.60 -20.99
C ALA A 269 -11.03 -2.43 -22.20
N PHE A 270 -10.09 -2.95 -22.98
CA PHE A 270 -10.34 -4.01 -23.95
C PHE A 270 -9.78 -5.32 -23.41
N PRO A 271 -10.65 -6.22 -22.86
CA PRO A 271 -10.22 -7.43 -22.18
C PRO A 271 -9.89 -8.56 -23.17
N MET A 272 -9.02 -8.29 -24.12
CA MET A 272 -8.57 -9.21 -25.18
C MET A 272 -7.13 -8.89 -25.59
N PHE A 273 -6.55 -9.74 -26.40
CA PHE A 273 -5.21 -9.51 -26.95
C PHE A 273 -5.23 -8.40 -28.02
N SER A 274 -4.10 -7.71 -28.16
CA SER A 274 -3.97 -6.56 -29.09
C SER A 274 -4.25 -6.92 -30.54
N ASP A 275 -3.95 -8.13 -30.97
CA ASP A 275 -4.22 -8.68 -32.30
C ASP A 275 -5.68 -9.12 -32.53
N GLU A 276 -6.46 -9.25 -31.46
CA GLU A 276 -7.91 -9.50 -31.54
C GLU A 276 -8.73 -8.20 -31.64
N VAL A 277 -8.13 -7.03 -31.34
CA VAL A 277 -8.84 -5.74 -31.43
C VAL A 277 -8.95 -5.32 -32.89
N PRO A 278 -10.17 -5.07 -33.42
CA PRO A 278 -10.33 -4.66 -34.81
C PRO A 278 -9.53 -3.38 -35.12
N ASP A 279 -8.82 -3.37 -36.25
CA ASP A 279 -8.06 -2.19 -36.73
C ASP A 279 -8.91 -0.93 -36.78
N THR A 280 -10.18 -1.06 -37.17
CA THR A 280 -11.12 0.07 -37.22
C THR A 280 -11.32 0.73 -35.87
N VAL A 281 -11.31 -0.03 -34.77
CA VAL A 281 -11.42 0.46 -33.38
C VAL A 281 -10.14 1.20 -33.00
N LEU A 282 -8.97 0.58 -33.22
CA LEU A 282 -7.67 1.21 -32.92
C LEU A 282 -7.46 2.49 -33.71
N LEU A 283 -7.74 2.46 -35.00
CA LEU A 283 -7.65 3.65 -35.89
C LEU A 283 -8.62 4.76 -35.45
N SER A 284 -9.81 4.42 -34.92
CA SER A 284 -10.74 5.40 -34.38
C SER A 284 -10.17 6.09 -33.14
N LEU A 285 -9.56 5.33 -32.19
CA LEU A 285 -8.89 5.89 -31.02
C LEU A 285 -7.73 6.82 -31.42
N ILE A 286 -6.89 6.39 -32.36
CA ILE A 286 -5.75 7.17 -32.86
C ILE A 286 -6.27 8.49 -33.50
N ARG A 287 -7.28 8.45 -34.35
CA ARG A 287 -7.86 9.65 -34.97
C ARG A 287 -8.42 10.61 -33.94
N MET A 288 -9.16 10.09 -32.94
CA MET A 288 -9.71 10.93 -31.89
C MET A 288 -8.63 11.54 -31.01
N ALA A 289 -7.54 10.84 -30.73
CA ALA A 289 -6.37 11.35 -30.00
C ALA A 289 -5.65 12.43 -30.80
N SER A 290 -5.30 12.16 -32.06
CA SER A 290 -4.60 13.10 -32.95
C SER A 290 -5.43 14.36 -33.26
N ALA A 291 -6.76 14.27 -33.31
CA ALA A 291 -7.62 15.45 -33.46
C ALA A 291 -7.48 16.45 -32.28
N ARG A 292 -6.93 16.01 -31.14
CA ARG A 292 -6.65 16.82 -29.95
C ARG A 292 -5.16 17.14 -29.78
N ASN A 293 -4.31 16.76 -30.74
CA ASN A 293 -2.85 16.77 -30.64
C ASN A 293 -2.37 16.05 -29.35
N GLY A 294 -2.85 14.83 -29.15
CA GLY A 294 -2.66 14.10 -27.92
C GLY A 294 -2.66 12.58 -28.08
N ASP A 295 -2.78 11.89 -26.97
CA ASP A 295 -2.66 10.44 -26.88
C ASP A 295 -3.76 9.82 -26.01
N VAL A 296 -4.03 8.53 -26.29
CA VAL A 296 -4.88 7.65 -25.48
C VAL A 296 -4.00 6.57 -24.86
N LEU A 297 -4.09 6.37 -23.55
CA LEU A 297 -3.55 5.20 -22.84
C LEU A 297 -4.64 4.14 -22.75
N LEU A 298 -4.42 3.00 -23.39
CA LEU A 298 -5.37 1.91 -23.50
C LEU A 298 -4.86 0.66 -22.76
N GLY A 299 -5.65 0.17 -21.79
CA GLY A 299 -5.42 -1.11 -21.12
C GLY A 299 -5.94 -2.30 -21.93
N LEU A 300 -5.08 -3.27 -22.25
CA LEU A 300 -5.38 -4.52 -22.97
C LEU A 300 -4.34 -5.60 -22.63
N PHE A 301 -4.40 -6.75 -23.32
CA PHE A 301 -3.37 -7.79 -23.21
C PHE A 301 -2.48 -7.82 -24.46
N THR A 302 -1.20 -8.13 -24.27
CA THR A 302 -0.27 -8.39 -25.38
C THR A 302 0.34 -9.77 -25.22
N ALA A 303 0.66 -10.43 -26.34
CA ALA A 303 1.35 -11.71 -26.35
C ALA A 303 2.71 -11.61 -27.04
N GLU A 304 3.65 -12.42 -26.57
CA GLU A 304 4.94 -12.65 -27.24
C GLU A 304 5.14 -14.14 -27.49
N PRO A 305 5.92 -14.50 -28.52
CA PRO A 305 6.28 -15.88 -28.77
C PRO A 305 6.91 -16.55 -27.54
N PRO A 306 6.83 -17.88 -27.43
CA PRO A 306 7.47 -18.63 -26.36
C PRO A 306 8.97 -18.34 -26.26
N GLU A 307 9.52 -18.40 -25.05
CA GLU A 307 10.98 -18.39 -24.88
C GLU A 307 11.62 -19.66 -25.45
N PRO A 308 12.90 -19.61 -25.85
CA PRO A 308 13.61 -20.80 -26.29
C PRO A 308 13.53 -21.91 -25.24
N GLY A 309 12.91 -23.05 -25.61
CA GLY A 309 12.70 -24.20 -24.72
C GLY A 309 11.36 -24.23 -23.98
N SER A 310 10.47 -23.30 -24.26
CA SER A 310 9.07 -23.33 -23.81
C SER A 310 8.13 -23.43 -25.01
N ASP A 311 7.01 -24.13 -24.86
CA ASP A 311 5.94 -24.18 -25.88
C ASP A 311 4.81 -23.19 -25.57
N GLU A 312 4.83 -22.53 -24.40
CA GLU A 312 3.76 -21.62 -23.96
C GLU A 312 4.09 -20.17 -24.32
N PRO A 313 3.20 -19.42 -25.04
CA PRO A 313 3.38 -18.00 -25.29
C PRO A 313 3.34 -17.21 -23.98
N ARG A 314 4.06 -16.09 -23.97
CA ARG A 314 4.04 -15.16 -22.84
C ARG A 314 3.00 -14.09 -23.09
N TYR A 315 2.11 -13.83 -22.16
CA TYR A 315 1.15 -12.76 -22.23
C TYR A 315 1.24 -11.81 -21.03
N TYR A 316 0.94 -10.55 -21.34
CA TYR A 316 1.15 -9.45 -20.42
C TYR A 316 -0.11 -8.61 -20.30
N ASN A 317 -0.43 -8.17 -19.10
CA ASN A 317 -1.35 -7.06 -18.88
C ASN A 317 -0.61 -5.77 -19.26
N THR A 318 -1.13 -5.02 -20.21
CA THR A 318 -0.37 -3.98 -20.92
C THR A 318 -1.19 -2.69 -21.01
N VAL A 319 -0.53 -1.54 -20.88
CA VAL A 319 -1.01 -0.24 -21.28
C VAL A 319 -0.27 0.18 -22.54
N VAL A 320 -1.01 0.49 -23.60
CA VAL A 320 -0.48 0.96 -24.89
C VAL A 320 -0.81 2.43 -25.06
N ALA A 321 0.15 3.23 -25.50
CA ALA A 321 -0.05 4.61 -25.91
C ALA A 321 -0.38 4.67 -27.41
N LEU A 322 -1.50 5.30 -27.75
CA LEU A 322 -2.02 5.45 -29.12
C LEU A 322 -2.30 6.94 -29.39
N GLY A 323 -1.82 7.50 -30.49
CA GLY A 323 -2.09 8.89 -30.86
C GLY A 323 -0.95 9.53 -31.63
N ASP A 324 -0.58 10.76 -31.26
CA ASP A 324 0.48 11.53 -31.92
C ASP A 324 1.88 11.09 -31.53
N SER A 325 2.04 10.45 -30.37
CA SER A 325 3.32 9.90 -29.91
C SER A 325 3.64 8.59 -30.62
N ASP A 326 4.94 8.23 -30.66
CA ASP A 326 5.36 6.91 -31.11
C ASP A 326 4.66 5.81 -30.30
N LEU A 327 4.46 4.64 -30.90
CA LEU A 327 3.89 3.48 -30.22
C LEU A 327 4.79 3.07 -29.05
N GLN A 328 4.26 3.18 -27.86
CA GLN A 328 4.92 2.83 -26.60
C GLN A 328 3.98 1.98 -25.76
N PHE A 329 4.54 1.20 -24.86
CA PHE A 329 3.74 0.39 -23.95
C PHE A 329 4.43 0.22 -22.60
N TYR A 330 3.61 -0.04 -21.58
CA TYR A 330 4.03 -0.48 -20.25
C TYR A 330 3.37 -1.82 -19.96
N ARG A 331 4.12 -2.79 -19.47
CA ARG A 331 3.66 -4.12 -19.10
C ARG A 331 3.71 -4.31 -17.60
N LYS A 332 2.64 -4.83 -17.03
CA LYS A 332 2.55 -5.09 -15.59
C LYS A 332 3.72 -5.94 -15.11
N ASN A 333 4.42 -5.47 -14.07
CA ASN A 333 5.57 -6.17 -13.50
C ASN A 333 5.20 -6.91 -12.22
N HIS A 334 4.47 -6.26 -11.30
CA HIS A 334 4.06 -6.87 -10.04
C HIS A 334 2.69 -7.51 -10.18
N LEU A 335 2.68 -8.84 -10.28
CA LEU A 335 1.48 -9.63 -10.52
C LEU A 335 0.77 -9.98 -9.22
N VAL A 336 -0.57 -9.99 -9.25
CA VAL A 336 -1.41 -10.37 -8.11
C VAL A 336 -1.29 -11.88 -7.84
N PRO A 337 -0.87 -12.28 -6.62
CA PRO A 337 -0.80 -13.70 -6.27
C PRO A 337 -2.16 -14.38 -6.40
N PHE A 338 -2.19 -15.59 -6.95
CA PHE A 338 -3.37 -16.41 -7.22
C PHE A 338 -4.39 -15.83 -8.21
N GLY A 339 -4.29 -14.55 -8.59
CA GLY A 339 -5.12 -13.94 -9.62
C GLY A 339 -4.43 -13.90 -10.99
N GLU A 340 -3.17 -13.49 -11.03
CA GLU A 340 -2.39 -13.28 -12.25
C GLU A 340 -1.15 -14.17 -12.31
N THR A 341 -0.68 -14.65 -11.17
CA THR A 341 0.45 -15.58 -11.06
C THR A 341 0.20 -16.62 -9.98
N ILE A 342 0.72 -17.84 -10.20
CA ILE A 342 0.64 -18.92 -9.23
C ILE A 342 1.93 -18.92 -8.39
N PRO A 343 1.91 -18.44 -7.12
CA PRO A 343 3.05 -18.53 -6.24
C PRO A 343 3.43 -19.98 -6.01
N LEU A 344 4.75 -20.27 -5.89
CA LEU A 344 5.24 -21.65 -5.69
C LEU A 344 4.69 -22.66 -6.71
N LYS A 345 4.56 -22.25 -7.98
CA LYS A 345 4.02 -23.03 -9.09
C LYS A 345 4.48 -24.50 -9.10
N PRO A 346 5.74 -24.86 -8.83
CA PRO A 346 6.17 -26.25 -8.81
C PRO A 346 5.48 -27.10 -7.73
N VAL A 347 5.01 -26.49 -6.64
CA VAL A 347 4.43 -27.19 -5.48
C VAL A 347 2.91 -27.20 -5.54
N ILE A 348 2.29 -26.04 -5.81
CA ILE A 348 0.82 -25.90 -5.73
C ILE A 348 0.14 -25.69 -7.09
N GLY A 349 0.91 -25.56 -8.17
CA GLY A 349 0.37 -25.25 -9.50
C GLY A 349 -0.65 -26.30 -10.00
N TRP A 350 -0.45 -27.59 -9.65
CA TRP A 350 -1.43 -28.63 -9.93
C TRP A 350 -2.78 -28.32 -9.24
N PHE A 351 -2.75 -28.03 -7.95
CA PHE A 351 -3.96 -27.74 -7.16
C PHE A 351 -4.71 -26.52 -7.70
N VAL A 352 -4.00 -25.44 -7.96
CA VAL A 352 -4.60 -24.18 -8.47
C VAL A 352 -5.26 -24.41 -9.83
N ARG A 353 -4.59 -25.12 -10.74
CA ARG A 353 -5.14 -25.41 -12.08
C ARG A 353 -6.31 -26.39 -12.04
N SER A 354 -6.22 -27.43 -11.19
CA SER A 354 -7.23 -28.50 -11.16
C SER A 354 -8.46 -28.16 -10.32
N VAL A 355 -8.34 -27.26 -9.34
CA VAL A 355 -9.40 -26.96 -8.37
C VAL A 355 -9.95 -25.55 -8.53
N LEU A 356 -9.10 -24.55 -8.76
CA LEU A 356 -9.52 -23.13 -8.77
C LEU A 356 -9.92 -22.61 -10.15
N HIS A 357 -9.49 -23.27 -11.25
CA HIS A 357 -9.83 -22.89 -12.63
C HIS A 357 -9.74 -21.38 -12.92
N ILE A 358 -8.70 -20.70 -12.41
CA ILE A 358 -8.54 -19.26 -12.54
C ILE A 358 -8.15 -18.92 -13.99
N PRO A 359 -8.99 -18.20 -14.76
CA PRO A 359 -8.66 -17.77 -16.11
C PRO A 359 -7.49 -16.78 -16.07
N LEU A 360 -6.56 -16.88 -17.04
CA LEU A 360 -5.40 -15.97 -17.18
C LEU A 360 -4.39 -15.99 -16.01
N ALA A 361 -4.43 -17.00 -15.14
CA ALA A 361 -3.32 -17.26 -14.22
C ALA A 361 -2.06 -17.62 -15.04
N ASP A 362 -0.89 -17.07 -14.64
CA ASP A 362 0.41 -17.23 -15.29
C ASP A 362 0.74 -16.14 -16.33
N GLN A 363 0.38 -14.90 -16.07
CA GLN A 363 0.88 -13.76 -16.83
C GLN A 363 2.40 -13.62 -16.66
N ALA A 364 3.06 -13.14 -17.71
CA ALA A 364 4.48 -12.81 -17.66
C ALA A 364 4.70 -11.42 -17.05
N ARG A 365 5.85 -11.22 -16.40
CA ARG A 365 6.25 -9.93 -15.85
C ARG A 365 6.88 -9.05 -16.90
N GLY A 366 6.50 -7.77 -16.95
CA GLY A 366 7.01 -6.79 -17.91
C GLY A 366 8.44 -6.32 -17.65
N GLY A 367 8.99 -6.62 -16.47
CA GLY A 367 10.31 -6.16 -16.04
C GLY A 367 10.25 -4.93 -15.14
N ALA A 368 11.18 -4.88 -14.18
CA ALA A 368 11.19 -3.87 -13.11
C ALA A 368 11.69 -2.48 -13.56
N THR A 369 12.32 -2.37 -14.72
CA THR A 369 12.99 -1.14 -15.18
C THR A 369 12.42 -0.68 -16.52
N GLN A 370 11.12 -0.40 -16.54
CA GLN A 370 10.45 0.14 -17.72
C GLN A 370 10.54 1.68 -17.71
N PRO A 371 10.83 2.33 -18.85
CA PRO A 371 10.92 3.78 -18.92
C PRO A 371 9.52 4.44 -18.80
N ALA A 372 9.50 5.70 -18.40
CA ALA A 372 8.30 6.52 -18.47
C ALA A 372 7.88 6.73 -19.94
N LEU A 373 6.58 6.61 -20.21
CA LEU A 373 6.01 6.86 -21.54
C LEU A 373 6.05 8.36 -21.85
N ARG A 374 6.37 8.70 -23.09
CA ARG A 374 6.39 10.07 -23.59
C ARG A 374 5.10 10.32 -24.36
N VAL A 375 4.11 10.92 -23.72
CA VAL A 375 2.77 11.13 -24.27
C VAL A 375 2.27 12.54 -24.00
N SER A 376 1.62 13.14 -24.97
CA SER A 376 1.01 14.49 -24.89
C SER A 376 1.96 15.58 -24.35
N GLY A 377 3.26 15.45 -24.64
CA GLY A 377 4.30 16.38 -24.19
C GLY A 377 4.74 16.19 -22.73
N GLN A 378 4.32 15.12 -22.06
CA GLN A 378 4.73 14.77 -20.70
C GLN A 378 5.46 13.41 -20.66
N ARG A 379 6.21 13.18 -19.60
CA ARG A 379 6.75 11.86 -19.23
C ARG A 379 5.86 11.27 -18.14
N VAL A 380 5.28 10.11 -18.42
CA VAL A 380 4.27 9.46 -17.57
C VAL A 380 4.78 8.11 -17.11
N ALA A 381 4.94 7.91 -15.82
CA ALA A 381 5.19 6.60 -15.26
C ALA A 381 3.85 5.88 -15.03
N VAL A 382 3.64 4.83 -15.80
CA VAL A 382 2.45 3.99 -15.70
C VAL A 382 2.68 2.92 -14.65
N ASN A 383 1.63 2.57 -13.93
CA ASN A 383 1.53 1.39 -13.08
C ASN A 383 0.11 0.82 -13.20
N ILE A 384 -0.02 -0.51 -13.06
CA ILE A 384 -1.27 -1.21 -13.29
C ILE A 384 -1.79 -1.79 -11.98
N CYS A 385 -2.96 -1.30 -11.51
CA CYS A 385 -3.71 -1.84 -10.39
C CYS A 385 -2.84 -1.95 -9.11
N TYR A 386 -2.67 -3.15 -8.59
CA TYR A 386 -1.95 -3.50 -7.36
C TYR A 386 -0.48 -3.00 -7.28
N GLU A 387 0.13 -2.63 -8.40
CA GLU A 387 1.52 -2.12 -8.44
C GLU A 387 1.70 -0.86 -7.59
N ASP A 388 0.68 0.00 -7.47
CA ASP A 388 0.77 1.19 -6.65
C ASP A 388 0.91 0.89 -5.15
N ALA A 389 0.62 -0.33 -4.72
CA ALA A 389 0.88 -0.76 -3.35
C ALA A 389 2.40 -0.86 -3.02
N PHE A 390 3.28 -0.97 -4.03
CA PHE A 390 4.72 -1.21 -3.90
C PHE A 390 5.54 0.05 -4.23
N GLY A 391 5.58 1.01 -3.31
CA GLY A 391 6.23 2.31 -3.55
C GLY A 391 7.66 2.24 -4.07
N ALA A 392 8.47 1.32 -3.55
CA ALA A 392 9.85 1.15 -3.99
C ALA A 392 9.98 0.72 -5.46
N GLU A 393 9.02 -0.04 -5.99
CA GLU A 393 9.04 -0.48 -7.39
C GLU A 393 8.70 0.66 -8.36
N LEU A 394 7.96 1.68 -7.91
CA LEU A 394 7.62 2.84 -8.73
C LEU A 394 8.76 3.86 -8.86
N ILE A 395 9.78 3.79 -8.01
CA ILE A 395 10.88 4.78 -7.96
C ILE A 395 11.57 4.91 -9.32
N HIS A 396 11.84 3.79 -10.01
CA HIS A 396 12.57 3.83 -11.28
C HIS A 396 11.85 4.67 -12.33
N GLY A 397 10.58 4.38 -12.60
CA GLY A 397 9.77 5.14 -13.57
C GLY A 397 9.51 6.58 -13.12
N ALA A 398 9.28 6.79 -11.82
CA ALA A 398 8.95 8.11 -11.27
C ALA A 398 10.13 9.11 -11.31
N ARG A 399 11.39 8.65 -11.34
CA ARG A 399 12.56 9.54 -11.46
C ARG A 399 12.53 10.37 -12.73
N GLU A 400 12.14 9.76 -13.83
CA GLU A 400 12.09 10.42 -15.13
C GLU A 400 10.72 11.04 -15.42
N ALA A 401 9.69 10.65 -14.68
CA ALA A 401 8.32 11.06 -14.95
C ALA A 401 7.97 12.43 -14.35
N HIS A 402 7.00 13.08 -14.98
CA HIS A 402 6.35 14.27 -14.48
C HIS A 402 5.03 13.94 -13.77
N LEU A 403 4.38 12.84 -14.19
CA LEU A 403 3.06 12.37 -13.75
C LEU A 403 3.13 10.85 -13.51
N LEU A 404 2.31 10.37 -12.58
CA LEU A 404 2.02 8.96 -12.41
C LEU A 404 0.63 8.67 -12.97
N VAL A 405 0.46 7.54 -13.62
CA VAL A 405 -0.84 7.03 -14.06
C VAL A 405 -1.02 5.63 -13.51
N ASN A 406 -2.10 5.43 -12.75
CA ASN A 406 -2.56 4.11 -12.34
C ASN A 406 -3.84 3.76 -13.10
N VAL A 407 -3.82 2.65 -13.83
CA VAL A 407 -5.01 2.07 -14.44
C VAL A 407 -5.41 0.82 -13.69
N THR A 408 -6.69 0.71 -13.30
CA THR A 408 -7.10 -0.38 -12.41
C THR A 408 -8.52 -0.88 -12.68
N ASN A 409 -8.81 -2.09 -12.19
CA ASN A 409 -10.11 -2.70 -12.22
C ASN A 409 -10.50 -3.22 -10.83
N ASP A 410 -11.03 -2.33 -9.98
CA ASP A 410 -11.49 -2.67 -8.63
C ASP A 410 -12.82 -3.45 -8.61
N ALA A 411 -13.39 -3.82 -9.78
CA ALA A 411 -14.64 -4.58 -9.87
C ALA A 411 -14.61 -5.92 -9.12
N TRP A 412 -13.42 -6.51 -8.95
CA TRP A 412 -13.20 -7.73 -8.18
C TRP A 412 -13.63 -7.63 -6.72
N TYR A 413 -13.66 -6.43 -6.15
CA TYR A 413 -13.90 -6.20 -4.73
C TYR A 413 -15.33 -5.75 -4.40
N GLY A 414 -16.20 -5.64 -5.43
CA GLY A 414 -17.58 -5.22 -5.28
C GLY A 414 -17.74 -3.87 -4.55
N HIS A 415 -18.89 -3.65 -3.95
CA HIS A 415 -19.15 -2.49 -3.12
C HIS A 415 -18.52 -2.66 -1.73
N SER A 416 -17.22 -2.42 -1.61
CA SER A 416 -16.49 -2.57 -0.36
C SER A 416 -15.52 -1.41 -0.13
N ILE A 417 -14.94 -1.32 1.06
CA ILE A 417 -13.95 -0.30 1.40
C ILE A 417 -12.64 -0.43 0.59
N ALA A 418 -12.46 -1.50 -0.18
CA ALA A 418 -11.24 -1.75 -0.96
C ALA A 418 -10.90 -0.61 -1.92
N ALA A 419 -11.88 -0.08 -2.67
CA ALA A 419 -11.66 0.99 -3.63
C ALA A 419 -11.15 2.28 -2.95
N GLU A 420 -11.70 2.62 -1.79
CA GLU A 420 -11.25 3.78 -1.00
C GLU A 420 -9.84 3.57 -0.42
N GLN A 421 -9.56 2.37 0.09
CA GLN A 421 -8.22 2.01 0.57
C GLN A 421 -7.20 2.05 -0.58
N HIS A 422 -7.57 1.59 -1.77
CA HIS A 422 -6.72 1.63 -2.97
C HIS A 422 -6.44 3.07 -3.41
N ASN A 423 -7.45 3.94 -3.38
CA ASN A 423 -7.26 5.37 -3.66
C ASN A 423 -6.34 6.05 -2.62
N GLN A 424 -6.44 5.66 -1.34
CA GLN A 424 -5.55 6.13 -0.28
C GLN A 424 -4.09 5.65 -0.50
N ILE A 425 -3.88 4.44 -1.00
CA ILE A 425 -2.55 3.94 -1.39
C ILE A 425 -1.96 4.82 -2.50
N ALA A 426 -2.74 5.11 -3.55
CA ALA A 426 -2.33 6.00 -4.64
C ALA A 426 -1.98 7.42 -4.14
N ALA A 427 -2.74 7.93 -3.17
CA ALA A 427 -2.44 9.23 -2.54
C ALA A 427 -1.10 9.22 -1.80
N MET A 428 -0.76 8.12 -1.13
CA MET A 428 0.55 7.93 -0.52
C MET A 428 1.66 7.93 -1.58
N ARG A 429 1.47 7.24 -2.71
CA ARG A 429 2.45 7.21 -3.83
C ARG A 429 2.70 8.61 -4.38
N ALA A 430 1.63 9.39 -4.59
CA ALA A 430 1.76 10.76 -5.06
C ALA A 430 2.62 11.60 -4.10
N LEU A 431 2.38 11.50 -2.80
CA LEU A 431 3.10 12.23 -1.76
C LEU A 431 4.57 11.78 -1.63
N GLU A 432 4.84 10.49 -1.62
CA GLU A 432 6.20 9.92 -1.48
C GLU A 432 7.10 10.33 -2.63
N LEU A 433 6.57 10.23 -3.85
CA LEU A 433 7.33 10.43 -5.08
C LEU A 433 7.31 11.90 -5.54
N GLY A 434 6.48 12.74 -4.90
CA GLY A 434 6.32 14.14 -5.28
C GLY A 434 5.79 14.32 -6.71
N ARG A 435 4.92 13.42 -7.15
CA ARG A 435 4.33 13.41 -8.49
C ARG A 435 2.81 13.32 -8.38
N PRO A 436 2.03 14.08 -9.15
CA PRO A 436 0.59 13.87 -9.23
C PRO A 436 0.28 12.46 -9.71
N MET A 437 -0.80 11.86 -9.18
CA MET A 437 -1.30 10.54 -9.57
C MET A 437 -2.66 10.68 -10.25
N LEU A 438 -2.78 10.16 -11.45
CA LEU A 438 -4.00 10.08 -12.24
C LEU A 438 -4.49 8.64 -12.21
N ARG A 439 -5.68 8.41 -11.68
CA ARG A 439 -6.27 7.06 -11.60
C ARG A 439 -7.44 6.94 -12.54
N ALA A 440 -7.35 6.02 -13.51
CA ALA A 440 -8.48 5.59 -14.32
C ALA A 440 -8.92 4.19 -13.90
N THR A 441 -10.15 4.07 -13.40
CA THR A 441 -10.68 2.79 -12.89
C THR A 441 -11.89 2.36 -13.71
N ASN A 442 -12.14 1.05 -13.78
CA ASN A 442 -13.33 0.55 -14.43
C ASN A 442 -14.61 0.83 -13.61
N THR A 443 -14.64 0.41 -12.35
CA THR A 443 -15.79 0.55 -11.43
C THR A 443 -15.43 1.20 -10.11
N GLY A 444 -14.13 1.29 -9.80
CA GLY A 444 -13.61 1.86 -8.56
C GLY A 444 -13.62 3.39 -8.55
N ILE A 445 -12.65 3.99 -7.86
CA ILE A 445 -12.55 5.43 -7.75
C ILE A 445 -11.60 5.97 -8.83
N THR A 446 -12.18 6.57 -9.87
CA THR A 446 -11.43 7.38 -10.83
C THR A 446 -11.17 8.74 -10.21
N SER A 447 -9.90 9.12 -10.07
CA SER A 447 -9.50 10.31 -9.34
C SER A 447 -8.23 10.95 -9.89
N ALA A 448 -8.07 12.24 -9.61
CA ALA A 448 -6.84 12.98 -9.78
C ALA A 448 -6.33 13.43 -8.39
N ILE A 449 -5.06 13.15 -8.12
CA ILE A 449 -4.42 13.38 -6.82
C ILE A 449 -3.19 14.26 -7.07
N ASP A 450 -3.02 15.34 -6.28
CA ASP A 450 -1.85 16.21 -6.40
C ASP A 450 -0.57 15.56 -5.80
N GLU A 451 0.57 16.19 -6.02
CA GLU A 451 1.87 15.74 -5.52
C GLU A 451 2.01 15.76 -3.99
N ARG A 452 0.99 16.26 -3.28
CA ARG A 452 0.90 16.25 -1.81
C ARG A 452 -0.05 15.16 -1.31
N GLY A 453 -0.52 14.28 -2.20
CA GLY A 453 -1.44 13.20 -1.87
C GLY A 453 -2.88 13.67 -1.59
N ARG A 454 -3.27 14.87 -2.03
CA ARG A 454 -4.63 15.38 -1.88
C ARG A 454 -5.41 15.10 -3.14
N GLU A 455 -6.57 14.50 -2.97
CA GLU A 455 -7.51 14.31 -4.07
C GLU A 455 -8.08 15.66 -4.50
N ILE A 456 -7.90 16.01 -5.77
CA ILE A 456 -8.39 17.27 -6.36
C ILE A 456 -9.71 17.10 -7.12
N ALA A 457 -9.97 15.88 -7.62
CA ALA A 457 -11.21 15.55 -8.30
C ALA A 457 -11.44 14.03 -8.30
N ARG A 458 -12.69 13.60 -8.29
CA ARG A 458 -13.09 12.19 -8.43
C ARG A 458 -14.42 12.03 -9.16
N LEU A 459 -14.64 10.84 -9.75
CA LEU A 459 -15.95 10.36 -10.12
C LEU A 459 -16.54 9.48 -9.00
N PRO A 460 -17.87 9.42 -8.88
CA PRO A 460 -18.51 8.39 -8.08
C PRO A 460 -18.16 7.00 -8.63
N TRP A 461 -17.93 6.05 -7.74
CA TRP A 461 -17.69 4.66 -8.14
C TRP A 461 -18.96 4.00 -8.67
N PHE A 462 -18.82 2.97 -9.51
CA PHE A 462 -19.92 2.28 -10.20
C PHE A 462 -20.80 3.19 -11.09
N GLU A 463 -20.29 4.31 -11.56
CA GLU A 463 -20.92 5.16 -12.56
C GLU A 463 -20.08 5.19 -13.85
N THR A 464 -20.74 5.37 -14.98
CA THR A 464 -20.05 5.57 -16.27
C THR A 464 -19.79 7.05 -16.47
N GLY A 465 -18.56 7.44 -16.81
CA GLY A 465 -18.26 8.86 -17.01
C GLY A 465 -16.81 9.15 -17.41
N VAL A 466 -16.55 10.44 -17.60
CA VAL A 466 -15.24 11.00 -17.90
C VAL A 466 -14.93 12.10 -16.89
N LEU A 467 -13.80 11.97 -16.19
CA LEU A 467 -13.29 13.01 -15.29
C LEU A 467 -12.32 13.90 -16.05
N GLU A 468 -12.70 15.16 -16.24
CA GLU A 468 -11.87 16.17 -16.87
C GLU A 468 -11.05 16.92 -15.83
N VAL A 469 -9.72 16.92 -15.97
CA VAL A 469 -8.83 17.65 -15.06
C VAL A 469 -7.73 18.36 -15.83
N SER A 470 -7.24 19.46 -15.25
CA SER A 470 -6.02 20.13 -15.70
C SER A 470 -4.95 19.99 -14.61
N ILE A 471 -3.83 19.37 -14.93
CA ILE A 471 -2.81 19.04 -13.94
C ILE A 471 -1.41 19.41 -14.44
N ALA A 472 -0.64 20.05 -13.57
CA ALA A 472 0.76 20.35 -13.87
C ALA A 472 1.64 19.13 -13.52
N GLY A 473 2.42 18.67 -14.49
CA GLY A 473 3.50 17.72 -14.21
C GLY A 473 4.50 18.31 -13.20
N ARG A 474 5.25 17.46 -12.53
CA ARG A 474 6.24 17.87 -11.53
C ARG A 474 7.61 17.29 -11.86
N GLU A 475 8.67 18.07 -11.59
CA GLU A 475 10.07 17.65 -11.68
C GLU A 475 10.81 17.96 -10.37
N GLY A 476 11.98 17.37 -10.17
CA GLY A 476 12.72 17.40 -8.91
C GLY A 476 12.60 16.06 -8.18
N GLU A 477 13.20 15.93 -7.03
CA GLU A 477 13.27 14.66 -6.29
C GLU A 477 12.91 14.84 -4.81
N THR A 478 12.08 13.96 -4.29
CA THR A 478 11.94 13.77 -2.84
C THR A 478 13.12 12.95 -2.31
N PRO A 479 13.45 13.04 -1.02
CA PRO A 479 14.41 12.10 -0.41
C PRO A 479 14.02 10.64 -0.61
N TYR A 480 12.73 10.30 -0.55
CA TYR A 480 12.25 8.94 -0.81
C TYR A 480 12.52 8.50 -2.25
N LEU A 481 12.27 9.35 -3.24
CA LEU A 481 12.57 9.06 -4.64
C LEU A 481 14.07 8.78 -4.85
N ARG A 482 14.94 9.42 -4.04
CA ARG A 482 16.39 9.26 -4.12
C ARG A 482 16.92 8.05 -3.35
N PHE A 483 16.43 7.81 -2.13
CA PHE A 483 17.00 6.84 -1.19
C PHE A 483 16.09 5.64 -0.91
N GLY A 484 14.83 5.65 -1.38
CA GLY A 484 13.85 4.61 -1.08
C GLY A 484 13.65 4.41 0.42
N ASP A 485 13.54 3.15 0.82
CA ASP A 485 13.29 2.75 2.22
C ASP A 485 14.55 2.79 3.11
N VAL A 486 15.73 3.13 2.58
CA VAL A 486 17.01 3.10 3.33
C VAL A 486 16.96 3.94 4.62
N PRO A 487 16.42 5.18 4.64
CA PRO A 487 16.35 5.96 5.88
C PRO A 487 15.49 5.27 6.94
N MET A 488 14.37 4.70 6.56
CA MET A 488 13.49 3.96 7.48
C MET A 488 14.20 2.71 8.02
N LEU A 489 14.83 1.91 7.15
CA LEU A 489 15.53 0.69 7.54
C LEU A 489 16.66 0.99 8.53
N ALA A 490 17.46 2.02 8.28
CA ALA A 490 18.53 2.42 9.17
C ALA A 490 18.01 2.80 10.56
N LEU A 491 16.95 3.60 10.65
CA LEU A 491 16.34 4.00 11.91
C LEU A 491 15.66 2.83 12.62
N ALA A 492 14.90 2.00 11.90
CA ALA A 492 14.20 0.85 12.48
C ALA A 492 15.18 -0.18 13.05
N LEU A 493 16.29 -0.46 12.32
CA LEU A 493 17.35 -1.32 12.81
C LEU A 493 18.05 -0.73 14.04
N LEU A 494 18.32 0.59 14.05
CA LEU A 494 18.88 1.25 15.21
C LEU A 494 18.00 1.04 16.46
N PHE A 495 16.68 1.25 16.34
CA PHE A 495 15.76 1.03 17.46
C PHE A 495 15.63 -0.44 17.84
N ALA A 496 15.53 -1.35 16.87
CA ALA A 496 15.40 -2.78 17.12
C ALA A 496 16.68 -3.37 17.77
N ALA A 497 17.85 -2.82 17.44
CA ALA A 497 19.15 -3.28 17.92
C ALA A 497 19.64 -2.54 19.17
N LEU A 498 18.84 -1.68 19.80
CA LEU A 498 19.26 -0.95 21.00
C LEU A 498 19.90 -1.89 22.03
N PRO A 499 21.20 -1.70 22.43
CA PRO A 499 21.94 -2.66 23.21
C PRO A 499 21.29 -2.90 24.57
N ALA A 500 21.38 -4.14 25.05
CA ALA A 500 21.03 -4.48 26.40
C ALA A 500 22.05 -3.83 27.32
N VAL A 501 21.77 -2.63 27.81
CA VAL A 501 22.52 -2.08 28.93
C VAL A 501 22.29 -3.04 30.13
N ARG A 502 23.19 -4.01 30.27
CA ARG A 502 23.25 -4.82 31.47
C ARG A 502 23.55 -3.83 32.61
N ARG A 503 22.55 -3.55 33.44
CA ARG A 503 22.87 -3.01 34.80
C ARG A 503 23.82 -4.04 35.41
N ARG A 504 25.11 -3.67 35.53
CA ARG A 504 26.01 -4.43 36.39
C ARG A 504 25.31 -4.52 37.76
N PRO A 505 25.16 -5.73 38.35
CA PRO A 505 24.71 -5.81 39.70
C PRO A 505 25.70 -4.95 40.51
N VAL A 506 25.18 -4.01 41.30
CA VAL A 506 25.96 -3.30 42.28
C VAL A 506 26.47 -4.42 43.21
N SER A 507 27.74 -4.75 43.10
CA SER A 507 28.39 -5.66 44.03
C SER A 507 28.22 -5.03 45.39
N GLY A 508 27.41 -5.66 46.24
CA GLY A 508 27.26 -5.27 47.64
C GLY A 508 28.66 -5.18 48.25
N ALA A 509 29.00 -4.03 48.76
CA ALA A 509 30.15 -3.87 49.65
C ALA A 509 29.89 -4.78 50.85
N GLU A 510 30.51 -5.94 50.89
CA GLU A 510 30.70 -6.69 52.12
C GLU A 510 31.55 -5.82 53.05
N ASN A 511 30.88 -5.14 53.97
CA ASN A 511 31.52 -4.57 55.13
C ASN A 511 32.06 -5.72 55.98
N GLY A 512 33.31 -6.04 55.73
CA GLY A 512 34.11 -6.79 56.70
C GLY A 512 34.31 -5.92 57.94
N VAL A 513 33.47 -6.13 58.94
CA VAL A 513 33.79 -5.73 60.31
C VAL A 513 34.50 -6.91 60.94
N GLY A 514 35.81 -6.73 61.19
CA GLY A 514 36.66 -7.71 61.84
C GLY A 514 36.25 -7.98 63.27
N ASP A 515 36.19 -9.24 63.59
CA ASP A 515 36.29 -9.74 64.97
C ASP A 515 37.73 -9.61 65.43
N ALA A 516 37.98 -8.65 66.31
CA ALA A 516 39.12 -8.61 67.19
C ALA A 516 38.56 -8.39 68.60
N PHE A 517 38.54 -9.45 69.35
CA PHE A 517 38.69 -9.61 70.79
C PHE A 517 37.87 -10.80 71.36
N ARG A 518 38.65 -11.86 71.64
CA ARG A 518 38.50 -13.03 72.56
C ARG A 518 37.87 -14.28 71.96
#